data_21c4249e50633f1b232aa4f39cc61dfb
#
_entry.id   21c4249e50633f1b232aa4f39cc61dfb
#
_cell.length_a   1.000
_cell.length_b   1.000
_cell.length_c   1.000
_cell.angle_alpha   90.00
_cell.angle_beta   90.00
_cell.angle_gamma   90.00
#
_symmetry.space_group_name_H-M   'P 1'
#
loop_
_entity.id
_entity.type
_entity.pdbx_description
1 polymer ?
#
loop_
_entity_poly.entity_id
_entity_poly.type
_entity_poly.pdbx_seq_one_letter_code
_entity_poly.pdbx_strand_id
1 'polypeptide(L)'
;MKFMITYEIPQDKYLPTMSAFGAMSVEDDKKDMGPDIKLLGRYHDLAGKRGWCIVEAATLEIVSAWGLNWAGACQITCTPVLDDKSARAVLSSHPLCKKK
;
A
#
# COMPACT_ATOMS: atom_id res chain seq x y z
N MET A 1 -1.06 -12.33 -1.45
CA MET A 1 -0.89 -11.38 -2.58
C MET A 1 -0.21 -10.12 -2.08
N LYS A 2 0.58 -9.52 -2.91
CA LYS A 2 1.22 -8.24 -2.61
C LYS A 2 0.54 -7.09 -3.32
N PHE A 3 0.47 -5.96 -2.64
CA PHE A 3 -0.16 -4.74 -3.17
C PHE A 3 0.77 -3.56 -2.95
N MET A 4 0.94 -2.75 -4.00
CA MET A 4 1.55 -1.43 -3.90
C MET A 4 0.44 -0.44 -3.61
N ILE A 5 0.59 0.30 -2.51
CA ILE A 5 -0.36 1.33 -2.13
C ILE A 5 0.34 2.67 -2.25
N THR A 6 -0.30 3.59 -2.95
CA THR A 6 0.16 4.97 -3.01
C THR A 6 -0.89 5.87 -2.39
N TYR A 7 -0.45 6.93 -1.73
CA TYR A 7 -1.36 7.94 -1.21
C TYR A 7 -0.90 9.33 -1.63
N GLU A 8 -1.86 10.21 -1.85
CA GLU A 8 -1.64 11.64 -2.03
C GLU A 8 -2.60 12.39 -1.11
N ILE A 9 -2.12 13.47 -0.50
CA ILE A 9 -2.91 14.24 0.45
C ILE A 9 -3.10 15.66 -0.09
N PRO A 10 -4.35 16.14 -0.22
CA PRO A 10 -4.59 17.51 -0.67
C PRO A 10 -3.97 18.53 0.27
N GLN A 11 -3.61 19.69 -0.26
CA GLN A 11 -2.93 20.75 0.48
C GLN A 11 -3.68 21.16 1.75
N ASP A 12 -4.99 21.29 1.67
CA ASP A 12 -5.82 21.74 2.78
C ASP A 12 -5.96 20.72 3.91
N LYS A 13 -5.69 19.43 3.61
CA LYS A 13 -5.77 18.33 4.59
C LYS A 13 -4.41 17.81 5.04
N TYR A 14 -3.33 18.33 4.46
CA TYR A 14 -2.02 17.72 4.61
C TYR A 14 -1.51 17.73 6.05
N LEU A 15 -1.40 18.89 6.65
CA LEU A 15 -0.84 19.00 8.01
C LEU A 15 -1.67 18.26 9.06
N PRO A 16 -3.02 18.39 9.08
CA PRO A 16 -3.82 17.62 10.04
C PRO A 16 -3.67 16.11 9.85
N THR A 17 -3.63 15.64 8.61
CA THR A 17 -3.51 14.21 8.30
C THR A 17 -2.15 13.66 8.73
N MET A 18 -1.07 14.35 8.38
CA MET A 18 0.27 13.91 8.77
C MET A 18 0.53 14.03 10.26
N SER A 19 -0.04 15.03 10.91
CA SER A 19 0.03 15.15 12.37
C SER A 19 -0.67 13.98 13.06
N ALA A 20 -1.83 13.58 12.54
CA ALA A 20 -2.55 12.41 13.05
C ALA A 20 -1.74 11.14 12.87
N PHE A 21 -1.16 10.94 11.69
CA PHE A 21 -0.29 9.79 11.43
C PHE A 21 0.94 9.78 12.35
N GLY A 22 1.60 10.92 12.48
CA GLY A 22 2.80 11.05 13.32
C GLY A 22 2.54 10.82 14.81
N ALA A 23 1.30 11.02 15.26
CA ALA A 23 0.89 10.76 16.64
C ALA A 23 0.51 9.30 16.89
N MET A 24 0.37 8.49 15.85
CA MET A 24 0.01 7.07 15.98
C MET A 24 1.16 6.27 16.60
N SER A 25 0.84 5.47 17.61
CA SER A 25 1.76 4.46 18.13
C SER A 25 1.82 3.26 17.20
N VAL A 26 2.78 2.36 17.42
CA VAL A 26 2.84 1.08 16.71
C VAL A 26 1.55 0.29 16.89
N GLU A 27 0.97 0.35 18.08
CA GLU A 27 -0.30 -0.31 18.39
C GLU A 27 -1.48 0.28 17.62
N ASP A 28 -1.54 1.62 17.55
CA ASP A 28 -2.58 2.33 16.79
C ASP A 28 -2.50 1.97 15.30
N ASP A 29 -1.28 1.90 14.76
CA ASP A 29 -1.05 1.56 13.35
C ASP A 29 -1.50 0.12 13.06
N LYS A 30 -1.21 -0.82 13.95
CA LYS A 30 -1.67 -2.21 13.83
C LYS A 30 -3.18 -2.33 13.87
N LYS A 31 -3.84 -1.57 14.75
CA LYS A 31 -5.30 -1.55 14.82
C LYS A 31 -5.92 -0.96 13.57
N ASP A 32 -5.32 0.08 13.02
CA ASP A 32 -5.79 0.70 11.79
C ASP A 32 -5.72 -0.27 10.60
N MET A 33 -4.59 -0.95 10.42
CA MET A 33 -4.42 -1.94 9.35
C MET A 33 -5.27 -3.19 9.56
N GLY A 34 -5.41 -3.63 10.80
CA GLY A 34 -6.04 -4.89 11.13
C GLY A 34 -5.10 -6.09 11.03
N PRO A 35 -5.54 -7.27 11.50
CA PRO A 35 -4.68 -8.46 11.60
C PRO A 35 -4.39 -9.15 10.26
N ASP A 36 -5.15 -8.83 9.21
CA ASP A 36 -5.07 -9.51 7.92
C ASP A 36 -4.13 -8.85 6.93
N ILE A 37 -3.46 -7.79 7.33
CA ILE A 37 -2.51 -7.05 6.49
C ILE A 37 -1.13 -7.09 7.14
N LYS A 38 -0.13 -7.48 6.35
CA LYS A 38 1.27 -7.45 6.75
C LYS A 38 1.96 -6.32 5.99
N LEU A 39 2.46 -5.33 6.72
CA LEU A 39 3.22 -4.22 6.16
C LEU A 39 4.66 -4.69 5.87
N LEU A 40 5.07 -4.61 4.62
CA LEU A 40 6.43 -4.99 4.19
C LEU A 40 7.37 -3.79 4.14
N GLY A 41 6.86 -2.61 3.87
CA GLY A 41 7.61 -1.37 3.88
C GLY A 41 6.70 -0.19 3.62
N ARG A 42 7.06 0.98 4.18
CA ARG A 42 6.28 2.21 3.99
C ARG A 42 7.22 3.40 3.97
N TYR A 43 7.06 4.26 2.98
CA TYR A 43 7.96 5.40 2.73
C TYR A 43 7.14 6.64 2.41
N HIS A 44 7.62 7.79 2.86
CA HIS A 44 6.90 9.05 2.76
C HIS A 44 7.74 10.11 2.07
N ASP A 45 7.15 10.78 1.08
CA ASP A 45 7.66 12.01 0.51
C ASP A 45 6.93 13.17 1.20
N LEU A 46 7.50 13.66 2.29
CA LEU A 46 6.84 14.67 3.10
C LEU A 46 6.64 15.99 2.37
N ALA A 47 7.62 16.41 1.58
CA ALA A 47 7.51 17.64 0.80
C ALA A 47 6.54 17.50 -0.36
N GLY A 48 6.47 16.32 -0.98
CA GLY A 48 5.60 16.04 -2.11
C GLY A 48 4.18 15.64 -1.73
N LYS A 49 3.87 15.51 -0.44
CA LYS A 49 2.54 15.18 0.08
C LYS A 49 1.99 13.85 -0.41
N ARG A 50 2.88 12.87 -0.56
CA ARG A 50 2.56 11.54 -1.06
C ARG A 50 3.45 10.49 -0.41
N GLY A 51 3.07 9.24 -0.56
CA GLY A 51 3.88 8.14 -0.07
C GLY A 51 3.47 6.82 -0.67
N TRP A 52 4.21 5.79 -0.29
CA TRP A 52 4.07 4.44 -0.83
C TRP A 52 4.18 3.44 0.29
N CYS A 53 3.46 2.34 0.17
CA CYS A 53 3.76 1.16 0.98
C CYS A 53 3.53 -0.11 0.17
N ILE A 54 4.19 -1.17 0.60
CA ILE A 54 3.98 -2.52 0.10
C ILE A 54 3.38 -3.33 1.23
N VAL A 55 2.28 -3.98 0.96
CA VAL A 55 1.60 -4.84 1.93
C VAL A 55 1.32 -6.21 1.35
N GLU A 56 1.13 -7.17 2.23
CA GLU A 56 0.72 -8.52 1.90
C GLU A 56 -0.63 -8.79 2.54
N ALA A 57 -1.58 -9.29 1.77
CA ALA A 57 -2.92 -9.63 2.22
C ALA A 57 -3.51 -10.71 1.32
N ALA A 58 -4.53 -11.41 1.79
CA ALA A 58 -5.16 -12.48 1.01
C ALA A 58 -5.94 -11.95 -0.19
N THR A 59 -6.59 -10.79 -0.06
CA THR A 59 -7.48 -10.25 -1.10
C THR A 59 -7.36 -8.73 -1.22
N LEU A 60 -7.76 -8.22 -2.37
CA LEU A 60 -7.85 -6.78 -2.62
C LEU A 60 -8.91 -6.12 -1.71
N GLU A 61 -9.98 -6.84 -1.40
CA GLU A 61 -11.05 -6.34 -0.53
C GLU A 61 -10.53 -5.95 0.85
N ILE A 62 -9.64 -6.76 1.42
CA ILE A 62 -9.01 -6.48 2.72
C ILE A 62 -8.23 -5.17 2.66
N VAL A 63 -7.41 -5.00 1.64
CA VAL A 63 -6.58 -3.80 1.47
C VAL A 63 -7.44 -2.57 1.19
N SER A 64 -8.49 -2.74 0.39
CA SER A 64 -9.43 -1.66 0.05
C SER A 64 -10.18 -1.18 1.29
N ALA A 65 -10.56 -2.09 2.18
CA ALA A 65 -11.21 -1.72 3.44
C ALA A 65 -10.28 -0.86 4.31
N TRP A 66 -9.00 -1.21 4.39
CA TRP A 66 -8.03 -0.37 5.07
C TRP A 66 -7.88 1.01 4.40
N GLY A 67 -7.81 1.03 3.08
CA GLY A 67 -7.75 2.29 2.33
C GLY A 67 -8.91 3.23 2.65
N LEU A 68 -10.09 2.69 2.85
CA LEU A 68 -11.28 3.49 3.22
C LEU A 68 -11.12 4.22 4.56
N ASN A 69 -10.33 3.70 5.48
CA ASN A 69 -10.07 4.40 6.75
C ASN A 69 -9.43 5.78 6.53
N TRP A 70 -8.69 5.95 5.44
CA TRP A 70 -7.98 7.18 5.11
C TRP A 70 -8.56 7.93 3.92
N ALA A 71 -9.58 7.37 3.25
CA ALA A 71 -10.14 7.93 2.02
C ALA A 71 -10.76 9.33 2.20
N GLY A 72 -11.18 9.68 3.41
CA GLY A 72 -11.67 11.01 3.72
C GLY A 72 -10.59 12.09 3.74
N ALA A 73 -9.32 11.69 3.91
CA ALA A 73 -8.18 12.60 4.01
C ALA A 73 -7.18 12.44 2.86
N CYS A 74 -7.11 11.25 2.25
CA CYS A 74 -6.10 10.92 1.25
C CYS A 74 -6.76 10.34 0.00
N GLN A 75 -6.13 10.60 -1.14
CA GLN A 75 -6.39 9.83 -2.35
C GLN A 75 -5.49 8.60 -2.32
N ILE A 76 -6.09 7.40 -2.33
CA ILE A 76 -5.36 6.15 -2.17
C ILE A 76 -5.56 5.26 -3.39
N THR A 77 -4.45 4.67 -3.87
CA THR A 77 -4.46 3.71 -4.96
C THR A 77 -3.90 2.38 -4.45
N CYS A 78 -4.61 1.29 -4.70
CA CYS A 78 -4.18 -0.06 -4.35
C CYS A 78 -3.98 -0.86 -5.62
N THR A 79 -2.74 -1.25 -5.91
CA THR A 79 -2.40 -1.97 -7.13
C THR A 79 -1.83 -3.34 -6.78
N PRO A 80 -2.44 -4.45 -7.22
CA PRO A 80 -1.82 -5.76 -7.06
C PRO A 80 -0.53 -5.83 -7.87
N VAL A 81 0.52 -6.38 -7.27
CA VAL A 81 1.84 -6.47 -7.88
C VAL A 81 2.45 -7.84 -7.65
N LEU A 82 3.42 -8.18 -8.47
CA LEU A 82 4.17 -9.43 -8.34
C LEU A 82 5.59 -9.10 -7.87
N ASP A 83 6.13 -9.93 -6.97
CA ASP A 83 7.56 -9.89 -6.68
C ASP A 83 8.35 -10.56 -7.83
N ASP A 84 9.68 -10.51 -7.75
CA ASP A 84 10.54 -11.07 -8.79
C ASP A 84 10.29 -12.55 -9.01
N LYS A 85 10.11 -13.31 -7.95
CA LYS A 85 9.88 -14.76 -8.04
C LYS A 85 8.62 -15.06 -8.81
N SER A 86 7.51 -14.41 -8.47
CA SER A 86 6.22 -14.60 -9.14
C SER A 86 6.25 -14.08 -10.56
N ALA A 87 6.88 -12.94 -10.81
CA ALA A 87 7.03 -12.39 -12.15
C ALA A 87 7.84 -13.34 -13.06
N ARG A 88 8.95 -13.88 -12.54
CA ARG A 88 9.77 -14.85 -13.27
C ARG A 88 9.00 -16.13 -13.58
N ALA A 89 8.16 -16.59 -12.68
CA ALA A 89 7.33 -17.76 -12.90
C ALA A 89 6.35 -17.55 -14.05
N VAL A 90 5.71 -16.40 -14.12
CA VAL A 90 4.83 -16.04 -15.23
C VAL A 90 5.61 -15.99 -16.55
N LEU A 91 6.74 -15.30 -16.56
CA LEU A 91 7.56 -15.12 -17.75
C LEU A 91 8.11 -16.45 -18.28
N SER A 92 8.58 -17.33 -17.40
CA SER A 92 9.16 -18.60 -17.80
C SER A 92 8.13 -19.58 -18.34
N SER A 93 6.87 -19.45 -17.97
CA SER A 93 5.78 -20.30 -18.45
C SER A 93 5.04 -19.72 -19.66
N HIS A 94 5.25 -18.44 -19.97
CA HIS A 94 4.54 -17.78 -21.06
C HIS A 94 5.16 -18.16 -22.44
N PRO A 95 4.34 -18.54 -23.43
CA PRO A 95 4.86 -18.98 -24.73
C PRO A 95 5.77 -17.97 -25.44
N LEU A 96 5.52 -16.67 -25.28
CA LEU A 96 6.32 -15.63 -25.94
C LEU A 96 7.68 -15.41 -25.26
N CYS A 97 7.86 -15.88 -24.04
CA CYS A 97 9.08 -15.69 -23.26
C CYS A 97 9.91 -16.97 -23.12
N LYS A 98 9.37 -18.13 -23.52
CA LYS A 98 10.11 -19.41 -23.48
C LYS A 98 11.22 -19.42 -24.49
N LYS A 99 12.42 -19.80 -24.08
CA LYS A 99 13.51 -20.09 -24.98
C LYS A 99 13.21 -21.40 -25.76
N LYS A 100 13.43 -21.35 -27.04
CA LYS A 100 13.31 -22.52 -27.90
C LYS A 100 14.60 -23.32 -27.90
#